data_bdb72afc27b67566b87a7322d6b28642
#
_entry.id   bdb72afc27b67566b87a7322d6b28642
#
_cell.length_a   1.000
_cell.length_b   1.000
_cell.length_c   1.000
_cell.angle_alpha   90.00
_cell.angle_beta   90.00
_cell.angle_gamma   90.00
#
_symmetry.space_group_name_H-M   'P 1'
#
loop_
_entity.id
_entity.type
_entity.pdbx_description
1 polymer ?
#
loop_
_entity_poly.entity_id
_entity_poly.type
_entity_poly.pdbx_seq_one_letter_code
_entity_poly.pdbx_strand_id
1 'polypeptide(L)'
;ILAVNEQLGTLMYRDPEITRWNTHQFDAFKVIAHDAFLITIALALEEERFDLVESALRKSYLVQEYEGGGNRPATTDFSVFRQYAQSLHHRNQRLKLNRLSVDADLLKEAYPKGSIPSFEALMQADLVLFL
;
A
#
# COMPACT_ATOMS: atom_id res chain seq x y z
N ILE A 1 -12.64 2.69 7.48
CA ILE A 1 -11.53 2.04 6.73
C ILE A 1 -10.82 3.05 5.83
N LEU A 2 -11.54 3.81 4.95
CA LEU A 2 -10.90 4.80 4.08
C LEU A 2 -10.17 5.91 4.86
N ALA A 3 -10.70 6.35 6.02
CA ALA A 3 -10.04 7.31 6.89
C ALA A 3 -8.75 6.75 7.52
N VAL A 4 -8.73 5.45 7.86
CA VAL A 4 -7.52 4.75 8.35
C VAL A 4 -6.48 4.69 7.25
N ASN A 5 -6.86 4.33 6.02
CA ASN A 5 -5.96 4.31 4.89
C ASN A 5 -5.34 5.69 4.61
N GLU A 6 -6.11 6.76 4.76
CA GLU A 6 -5.62 8.12 4.62
C GLU A 6 -4.55 8.46 5.68
N GLN A 7 -4.77 8.04 6.94
CA GLN A 7 -3.77 8.20 8.00
C GLN A 7 -2.51 7.37 7.74
N LEU A 8 -2.66 6.11 7.27
CA LEU A 8 -1.52 5.28 6.89
C LEU A 8 -0.72 5.89 5.75
N GLY A 9 -1.39 6.55 4.79
CA GLY A 9 -0.74 7.28 3.71
C GLY A 9 0.23 8.35 4.21
N THR A 10 -0.08 9.04 5.29
CA THR A 10 0.80 10.07 5.86
C THR A 10 2.07 9.50 6.50
N LEU A 11 2.01 8.27 7.00
CA LEU A 11 3.16 7.59 7.62
C LEU A 11 4.22 7.13 6.61
N MET A 12 3.89 7.11 5.33
CA MET A 12 4.83 6.72 4.28
C MET A 12 5.83 7.82 3.93
N TYR A 13 5.59 9.05 4.42
CA TYR A 13 6.41 10.20 4.13
C TYR A 13 7.27 10.58 5.33
N ARG A 14 8.39 11.23 5.04
CA ARG A 14 9.36 11.64 6.04
C ARG A 14 8.76 12.64 7.03
N ASP A 15 8.96 12.38 8.33
CA ASP A 15 8.79 13.36 9.37
C ASP A 15 9.78 14.52 9.19
N PRO A 16 9.35 15.81 9.26
CA PRO A 16 10.23 16.96 9.12
C PRO A 16 11.36 17.02 10.17
N GLU A 17 11.17 16.40 11.33
CA GLU A 17 12.20 16.34 12.37
C GLU A 17 13.33 15.35 12.06
N ILE A 18 13.14 14.45 11.10
CA ILE A 18 14.15 13.48 10.67
C ILE A 18 15.12 14.13 9.71
N THR A 19 16.34 14.45 10.18
CA THR A 19 17.38 15.09 9.38
C THR A 19 18.25 14.09 8.59
N ARG A 20 18.30 12.83 9.04
CA ARG A 20 19.03 11.75 8.36
C ARG A 20 18.09 10.56 8.15
N TRP A 21 17.92 10.15 6.91
CA TRP A 21 17.07 9.04 6.54
C TRP A 21 17.60 8.34 5.28
N ASN A 22 17.21 7.08 5.09
CA ASN A 22 17.37 6.38 3.82
C ASN A 22 16.00 5.95 3.28
N THR A 23 15.96 5.62 2.00
CA THR A 23 14.71 5.27 1.30
C THR A 23 14.00 4.04 1.87
N HIS A 24 14.71 3.19 2.63
CA HIS A 24 14.16 1.96 3.20
C HIS A 24 13.46 2.14 4.55
N GLN A 25 13.67 3.26 5.23
CA GLN A 25 13.09 3.48 6.57
C GLN A 25 11.57 3.50 6.57
N PHE A 26 10.95 3.90 5.45
CA PHE A 26 9.50 3.99 5.31
C PHE A 26 8.88 2.80 4.58
N ASP A 27 9.66 1.83 4.14
CA ASP A 27 9.18 0.69 3.36
C ASP A 27 8.17 -0.15 4.15
N ALA A 28 8.34 -0.33 5.45
CA ALA A 28 7.37 -1.04 6.29
C ALA A 28 6.00 -0.36 6.26
N PHE A 29 5.97 0.98 6.35
CA PHE A 29 4.72 1.74 6.28
C PHE A 29 4.10 1.68 4.88
N LYS A 30 4.91 1.68 3.83
CA LYS A 30 4.42 1.51 2.45
C LYS A 30 3.74 0.15 2.26
N VAL A 31 4.35 -0.93 2.74
CA VAL A 31 3.77 -2.28 2.68
C VAL A 31 2.47 -2.33 3.48
N ILE A 32 2.46 -1.84 4.73
CA ILE A 32 1.26 -1.84 5.58
C ILE A 32 0.12 -1.03 4.93
N ALA A 33 0.43 0.15 4.39
CA ALA A 33 -0.57 1.00 3.75
C ALA A 33 -1.11 0.37 2.46
N HIS A 34 -0.25 -0.25 1.66
CA HIS A 34 -0.63 -1.01 0.47
C HIS A 34 -1.55 -2.16 0.83
N ASP A 35 -1.15 -3.01 1.78
CA ASP A 35 -1.93 -4.18 2.20
C ASP A 35 -3.28 -3.78 2.78
N ALA A 36 -3.33 -2.74 3.63
CA ALA A 36 -4.57 -2.25 4.20
C ALA A 36 -5.53 -1.72 3.12
N PHE A 37 -5.01 -1.05 2.10
CA PHE A 37 -5.81 -0.58 0.98
C PHE A 37 -6.30 -1.76 0.13
N LEU A 38 -5.44 -2.72 -0.15
CA LEU A 38 -5.75 -3.94 -0.88
C LEU A 38 -6.87 -4.75 -0.19
N ILE A 39 -6.78 -4.94 1.12
CA ILE A 39 -7.80 -5.59 1.95
C ILE A 39 -9.13 -4.84 1.83
N THR A 40 -9.10 -3.52 1.88
CA THR A 40 -10.31 -2.70 1.74
C THR A 40 -11.01 -2.94 0.41
N ILE A 41 -10.26 -2.94 -0.68
CA ILE A 41 -10.80 -3.20 -2.03
C ILE A 41 -11.28 -4.65 -2.16
N ALA A 42 -10.50 -5.62 -1.68
CA ALA A 42 -10.87 -7.04 -1.72
C ALA A 42 -12.18 -7.33 -1.00
N LEU A 43 -12.34 -6.80 0.22
CA LEU A 43 -13.59 -6.96 0.98
C LEU A 43 -14.78 -6.27 0.28
N ALA A 44 -14.57 -5.09 -0.29
CA ALA A 44 -15.63 -4.41 -1.03
C ALA A 44 -16.04 -5.19 -2.30
N LEU A 45 -15.08 -5.84 -2.98
CA LEU A 45 -15.38 -6.70 -4.12
C LEU A 45 -16.12 -7.98 -3.72
N GLU A 46 -15.71 -8.65 -2.64
CA GLU A 46 -16.38 -9.85 -2.13
C GLU A 46 -17.82 -9.57 -1.71
N GLU A 47 -18.10 -8.38 -1.16
CA GLU A 47 -19.42 -7.92 -0.75
C GLU A 47 -20.21 -7.25 -1.90
N GLU A 48 -19.70 -7.31 -3.13
CA GLU A 48 -20.29 -6.67 -4.33
C GLU A 48 -20.56 -5.16 -4.15
N ARG A 49 -19.80 -4.51 -3.25
CA ARG A 49 -19.90 -3.08 -2.95
C ARG A 49 -19.05 -2.26 -3.92
N PHE A 50 -19.41 -2.31 -5.20
CA PHE A 50 -18.71 -1.56 -6.26
C PHE A 50 -18.74 -0.04 -6.05
N ASP A 51 -19.77 0.46 -5.36
CA ASP A 51 -19.86 1.86 -4.93
C ASP A 51 -18.68 2.27 -4.01
N LEU A 52 -18.28 1.36 -3.11
CA LEU A 52 -17.12 1.59 -2.23
C LEU A 52 -15.80 1.51 -2.99
N VAL A 53 -15.69 0.57 -3.93
CA VAL A 53 -14.50 0.46 -4.78
C VAL A 53 -14.32 1.75 -5.60
N GLU A 54 -15.36 2.20 -6.28
CA GLU A 54 -15.33 3.45 -7.04
C GLU A 54 -14.99 4.65 -6.14
N SER A 55 -15.60 4.74 -4.99
CA SER A 55 -15.33 5.81 -4.03
C SER A 55 -13.87 5.81 -3.57
N ALA A 56 -13.29 4.63 -3.28
CA ALA A 56 -11.89 4.51 -2.89
C ALA A 56 -10.93 4.92 -4.01
N LEU A 57 -11.21 4.53 -5.25
CA LEU A 57 -10.37 4.85 -6.41
C LEU A 57 -10.45 6.33 -6.83
N ARG A 58 -11.61 6.97 -6.64
CA ARG A 58 -11.83 8.37 -6.99
C ARG A 58 -11.50 9.36 -5.87
N LYS A 59 -11.33 8.87 -4.65
CA LYS A 59 -11.01 9.72 -3.49
C LYS A 59 -9.65 10.37 -3.67
N SER A 60 -9.57 11.66 -3.27
CA SER A 60 -8.29 12.34 -3.08
C SER A 60 -7.80 12.08 -1.65
N TYR A 61 -6.57 11.61 -1.55
CA TYR A 61 -5.92 11.28 -0.27
C TYR A 61 -4.96 12.39 0.13
N LEU A 62 -5.04 12.81 1.39
CA LEU A 62 -4.13 13.79 1.95
C LEU A 62 -2.76 13.13 2.20
N VAL A 63 -1.72 13.76 1.71
CA VAL A 63 -0.33 13.36 1.90
C VAL A 63 0.50 14.54 2.32
N GLN A 64 1.70 14.29 2.80
CA GLN A 64 2.69 15.33 3.05
C GLN A 64 3.80 15.22 2.03
N GLU A 65 4.01 16.26 1.26
CA GLU A 65 5.12 16.35 0.31
C GLU A 65 6.24 17.21 0.89
N TYR A 66 7.47 16.76 0.67
CA TYR A 66 8.65 17.56 1.02
C TYR A 66 9.04 18.44 -0.16
N GLU A 67 8.90 19.74 0.00
CA GLU A 67 9.28 20.71 -1.02
C GLU A 67 10.01 21.90 -0.40
N GLY A 68 11.18 22.22 -0.93
CA GLY A 68 11.89 23.45 -0.59
C GLY A 68 12.32 23.62 0.86
N GLY A 69 12.49 22.53 1.63
CA GLY A 69 12.93 22.57 3.02
C GLY A 69 11.83 22.42 4.06
N GLY A 70 10.59 22.16 3.65
CA GLY A 70 9.46 21.89 4.56
C GLY A 70 8.47 20.86 4.01
N ASN A 71 7.66 20.31 4.92
CA ASN A 71 6.53 19.49 4.55
C ASN A 71 5.32 20.39 4.29
N ARG A 72 4.63 20.16 3.19
CA ARG A 72 3.34 20.80 2.95
C ARG A 72 2.24 19.75 2.68
N PRO A 73 1.00 20.01 3.12
CA PRO A 73 -0.13 19.18 2.74
C PRO A 73 -0.34 19.21 1.22
N ALA A 74 -0.50 18.03 0.65
CA ALA A 74 -0.86 17.85 -0.76
C ALA A 74 -1.94 16.78 -0.88
N THR A 75 -2.58 16.68 -2.04
CA THR A 75 -3.53 15.62 -2.32
C THR A 75 -3.07 14.80 -3.51
N THR A 76 -3.29 13.51 -3.44
CA THR A 76 -2.99 12.56 -4.51
C THR A 76 -4.15 11.57 -4.67
N ASP A 77 -4.13 10.78 -5.71
CA ASP A 77 -5.06 9.69 -5.90
C ASP A 77 -4.60 8.40 -5.17
N PHE A 78 -5.29 7.30 -5.42
CA PHE A 78 -4.98 6.00 -4.80
C PHE A 78 -3.59 5.46 -5.16
N SER A 79 -2.89 6.01 -6.14
CA SER A 79 -1.54 5.59 -6.51
C SER A 79 -0.53 5.72 -5.37
N VAL A 80 -0.83 6.55 -4.36
CA VAL A 80 -0.03 6.65 -3.13
C VAL A 80 0.14 5.31 -2.44
N PHE A 81 -0.85 4.42 -2.52
CA PHE A 81 -0.81 3.08 -1.91
C PHE A 81 -0.06 2.04 -2.77
N ARG A 82 0.39 2.41 -3.95
CA ARG A 82 1.16 1.55 -4.87
C ARG A 82 2.65 1.84 -4.85
N GLN A 83 3.14 2.44 -3.77
CA GLN A 83 4.56 2.77 -3.66
C GLN A 83 5.41 1.52 -3.50
N TYR A 84 6.49 1.48 -4.27
CA TYR A 84 7.43 0.37 -4.26
C TYR A 84 8.27 0.34 -2.99
N ALA A 85 8.29 -0.81 -2.32
CA ALA A 85 9.13 -1.06 -1.16
C ALA A 85 10.48 -1.68 -1.60
N GLN A 86 11.52 -0.87 -1.69
CA GLN A 86 12.85 -1.30 -2.18
C GLN A 86 13.47 -2.42 -1.31
N SER A 87 13.17 -2.44 -0.02
CA SER A 87 13.67 -3.46 0.90
C SER A 87 13.23 -4.88 0.51
N LEU A 88 12.03 -5.05 -0.05
CA LEU A 88 11.54 -6.35 -0.55
C LEU A 88 12.34 -6.79 -1.78
N HIS A 89 12.65 -5.88 -2.68
CA HIS A 89 13.49 -6.16 -3.84
C HIS A 89 14.91 -6.55 -3.42
N HIS A 90 15.52 -5.80 -2.50
CA HIS A 90 16.84 -6.13 -1.96
C HIS A 90 16.86 -7.47 -1.24
N ARG A 91 15.80 -7.82 -0.51
CA ARG A 91 15.64 -9.15 0.10
C ARG A 91 15.63 -10.24 -0.97
N ASN A 92 14.85 -10.05 -2.04
CA ASN A 92 14.77 -10.98 -3.15
C ASN A 92 16.15 -11.23 -3.79
N GLN A 93 16.90 -10.16 -4.04
CA GLN A 93 18.25 -10.24 -4.61
C GLN A 93 19.24 -10.91 -3.63
N ARG A 94 19.29 -10.44 -2.39
CA ARG A 94 20.24 -10.94 -1.37
C ARG A 94 20.05 -12.42 -1.09
N LEU A 95 18.82 -12.88 -1.03
CA LEU A 95 18.48 -14.28 -0.76
C LEU A 95 18.36 -15.12 -2.04
N LYS A 96 18.57 -14.53 -3.21
CA LYS A 96 18.45 -15.17 -4.53
C LYS A 96 17.14 -15.96 -4.69
N LEU A 97 16.03 -15.37 -4.22
CA LEU A 97 14.74 -16.05 -4.21
C LEU A 97 14.14 -16.19 -5.62
N ASN A 98 14.57 -15.35 -6.57
CA ASN A 98 14.07 -15.30 -7.94
C ASN A 98 12.54 -15.22 -8.03
N ARG A 99 11.92 -14.44 -7.15
CA ARG A 99 10.47 -14.25 -7.10
C ARG A 99 10.07 -13.07 -7.96
N LEU A 100 8.93 -13.19 -8.64
CA LEU A 100 8.33 -12.08 -9.38
C LEU A 100 7.77 -11.01 -8.43
N SER A 101 7.13 -11.45 -7.34
CA SER A 101 6.62 -10.56 -6.31
C SER A 101 6.83 -11.20 -4.93
N VAL A 102 7.71 -10.59 -4.14
CA VAL A 102 7.91 -10.97 -2.74
C VAL A 102 6.72 -10.53 -1.88
N ASP A 103 6.07 -9.43 -2.26
CA ASP A 103 4.90 -8.91 -1.57
C ASP A 103 3.71 -9.89 -1.69
N ALA A 104 3.43 -10.37 -2.91
CA ALA A 104 2.41 -11.39 -3.12
C ALA A 104 2.70 -12.70 -2.36
N ASP A 105 3.97 -13.07 -2.22
CA ASP A 105 4.36 -14.25 -1.42
C ASP A 105 4.07 -14.03 0.06
N LEU A 106 4.36 -12.84 0.60
CA LEU A 106 4.06 -12.48 1.98
C LEU A 106 2.55 -12.46 2.22
N LEU A 107 1.78 -11.89 1.30
CA LEU A 107 0.31 -11.91 1.38
C LEU A 107 -0.23 -13.35 1.35
N LYS A 108 0.30 -14.20 0.48
CA LYS A 108 -0.11 -15.61 0.41
C LYS A 108 0.17 -16.37 1.71
N GLU A 109 1.29 -16.07 2.36
CA GLU A 109 1.64 -16.64 3.66
C GLU A 109 0.75 -16.11 4.78
N ALA A 110 0.46 -14.80 4.77
CA ALA A 110 -0.38 -14.15 5.77
C ALA A 110 -1.87 -14.52 5.65
N TYR A 111 -2.33 -14.85 4.44
CA TYR A 111 -3.73 -15.20 4.13
C TYR A 111 -3.85 -16.64 3.61
N PRO A 112 -3.73 -17.65 4.49
CA PRO A 112 -3.87 -19.06 4.11
C PRO A 112 -5.29 -19.36 3.64
N LYS A 113 -5.49 -20.54 3.06
CA LYS A 113 -6.80 -20.98 2.57
C LYS A 113 -7.86 -20.88 3.66
N GLY A 114 -8.96 -20.20 3.36
CA GLY A 114 -10.07 -19.95 4.30
C GLY A 114 -9.99 -18.62 5.04
N SER A 115 -8.96 -17.79 4.78
CA SER A 115 -8.92 -16.42 5.28
C SER A 115 -9.97 -15.52 4.62
N ILE A 116 -10.36 -14.44 5.32
CA ILE A 116 -11.23 -13.39 4.80
C ILE A 116 -10.47 -12.05 4.94
N PRO A 117 -10.21 -11.32 3.84
CA PRO A 117 -10.41 -11.78 2.45
C PRO A 117 -9.53 -12.97 2.08
N SER A 118 -9.89 -13.68 1.02
CA SER A 118 -9.06 -14.74 0.48
C SER A 118 -7.84 -14.17 -0.25
N PHE A 119 -6.77 -14.97 -0.39
CA PHE A 119 -5.61 -14.55 -1.19
C PHE A 119 -5.99 -14.22 -2.64
N GLU A 120 -6.91 -14.99 -3.22
CA GLU A 120 -7.43 -14.75 -4.56
C GLU A 120 -8.14 -13.41 -4.67
N ALA A 121 -8.95 -13.04 -3.67
CA ALA A 121 -9.61 -11.73 -3.63
C ALA A 121 -8.60 -10.59 -3.51
N LEU A 122 -7.53 -10.77 -2.73
CA LEU A 122 -6.44 -9.79 -2.66
C LEU A 122 -5.74 -9.62 -4.02
N MET A 123 -5.49 -10.70 -4.75
CA MET A 123 -4.88 -10.62 -6.08
C MET A 123 -5.82 -9.99 -7.11
N GLN A 124 -7.13 -10.22 -7.01
CA GLN A 124 -8.12 -9.51 -7.84
C GLN A 124 -8.15 -8.02 -7.54
N ALA A 125 -8.10 -7.65 -6.25
CA ALA A 125 -8.01 -6.26 -5.83
C ALA A 125 -6.74 -5.58 -6.36
N ASP A 126 -5.60 -6.25 -6.26
CA ASP A 126 -4.32 -5.74 -6.80
C ASP A 126 -4.42 -5.51 -8.31
N LEU A 127 -5.02 -6.45 -9.05
CA LEU A 127 -5.25 -6.29 -10.49
C LEU A 127 -6.11 -5.06 -10.81
N VAL A 128 -7.18 -4.81 -10.03
CA VAL A 128 -8.04 -3.62 -10.20
C VAL A 128 -7.25 -2.33 -10.03
N LEU A 129 -6.27 -2.30 -9.11
CA LEU A 129 -5.42 -1.13 -8.90
C LEU A 129 -4.45 -0.85 -10.07
N PHE A 130 -4.23 -1.81 -10.96
CA PHE A 130 -3.37 -1.67 -12.13
C PHE A 130 -4.14 -1.32 -13.43
N LEU A 131 -5.45 -1.39 -13.40
CA LEU A 131 -6.28 -1.01 -14.54
C LEU A 131 -6.49 0.50 -14.61
#